data_dce24434f81fb39c0257b2c45c1ad6aa
#
_entry.id   dce24434f81fb39c0257b2c45c1ad6aa
#
_cell.length_a   1.000
_cell.length_b   1.000
_cell.length_c   1.000
_cell.angle_alpha   90.00
_cell.angle_beta   90.00
_cell.angle_gamma   90.00
#
_symmetry.space_group_name_H-M   'P 1'
#
loop_
_entity.id
_entity.type
_entity.pdbx_description
1 polymer ?
#
loop_
_entity_poly.entity_id
_entity_poly.type
_entity_poly.pdbx_seq_one_letter_code
_entity_poly.pdbx_strand_id
1 'polypeptide(L)'
;MRKLTCHCGGVEAQVHVPEKGFEKVLRCNCTICKRKGYIIGVLGPDDFKLVKGEELLTLYQYNTKTAEHYFCKVCGIHTHNRPRINPKIYGINIACVEGVKPFDIKDVPVNDGENHPLDQKKIISNEIEYRML
;
A
#
# COMPACT_ATOMS: atom_id res chain seq x y z
N MET A 1 -19.09 -3.60 0.49
CA MET A 1 -17.88 -4.44 0.55
C MET A 1 -17.41 -4.80 -0.84
N ARG A 2 -16.15 -4.70 -1.09
CA ARG A 2 -15.56 -5.08 -2.37
C ARG A 2 -14.52 -6.16 -2.14
N LYS A 3 -14.28 -6.95 -3.17
CA LYS A 3 -13.29 -8.01 -3.15
C LYS A 3 -11.92 -7.43 -3.53
N LEU A 4 -10.90 -7.82 -2.80
CA LEU A 4 -9.51 -7.55 -3.14
C LEU A 4 -8.85 -8.90 -3.41
N THR A 5 -8.19 -9.05 -4.55
CA THR A 5 -7.48 -10.29 -4.87
C THR A 5 -6.10 -10.02 -5.44
N CYS A 6 -5.19 -10.93 -5.21
CA CYS A 6 -3.94 -10.96 -5.94
C CYS A 6 -4.20 -11.45 -7.37
N HIS A 7 -3.19 -11.43 -8.21
CA HIS A 7 -3.36 -11.78 -9.63
C HIS A 7 -3.82 -13.21 -9.84
N CYS A 8 -3.24 -14.16 -9.12
CA CYS A 8 -3.62 -15.57 -9.28
C CYS A 8 -4.95 -15.91 -8.59
N GLY A 9 -5.50 -15.01 -7.81
CA GLY A 9 -6.75 -15.23 -7.10
C GLY A 9 -6.62 -16.06 -5.83
N GLY A 10 -5.42 -16.50 -5.49
CA GLY A 10 -5.20 -17.33 -4.29
C GLY A 10 -5.39 -16.55 -2.99
N VAL A 11 -5.08 -15.28 -2.99
CA VAL A 11 -5.30 -14.41 -1.83
C VAL A 11 -6.53 -13.55 -2.09
N GLU A 12 -7.45 -13.55 -1.15
CA GLU A 12 -8.67 -12.76 -1.25
C GLU A 12 -9.00 -12.11 0.09
N ALA A 13 -9.39 -10.85 0.02
CA ALA A 13 -9.86 -10.09 1.18
C ALA A 13 -11.15 -9.36 0.82
N GLN A 14 -11.89 -8.97 1.83
CA GLN A 14 -13.01 -8.07 1.71
C GLN A 14 -12.59 -6.71 2.25
N VAL A 15 -12.86 -5.65 1.50
CA VAL A 15 -12.51 -4.30 1.89
C VAL A 15 -13.75 -3.42 1.86
N HIS A 16 -13.89 -2.58 2.86
CA HIS A 16 -14.97 -1.63 2.92
C HIS A 16 -14.52 -0.32 2.26
N VAL A 17 -15.07 -0.06 1.09
CA VAL A 17 -14.78 1.16 0.34
C VAL A 17 -16.10 1.90 0.17
N PRO A 18 -16.17 3.19 0.54
CA PRO A 18 -17.38 3.98 0.32
C PRO A 18 -17.81 3.98 -1.15
N GLU A 19 -19.09 4.14 -1.41
CA GLU A 19 -19.62 4.17 -2.78
C GLU A 19 -18.95 5.24 -3.64
N LYS A 20 -18.56 6.33 -3.03
CA LYS A 20 -17.84 7.43 -3.71
C LYS A 20 -16.43 7.07 -4.10
N GLY A 21 -15.93 5.92 -3.64
CA GLY A 21 -14.55 5.52 -3.81
C GLY A 21 -13.74 5.74 -2.55
N PHE A 22 -12.43 5.61 -2.67
CA PHE A 22 -11.54 5.79 -1.53
C PHE A 22 -11.53 7.23 -1.05
N GLU A 23 -11.64 7.42 0.25
CA GLU A 23 -11.52 8.74 0.85
C GLU A 23 -10.10 9.28 0.75
N LYS A 24 -9.13 8.38 0.81
CA LYS A 24 -7.73 8.75 0.76
C LYS A 24 -6.95 7.76 -0.08
N VAL A 25 -6.32 8.27 -1.13
CA VAL A 25 -5.36 7.52 -1.93
C VAL A 25 -4.06 8.30 -2.00
N LEU A 26 -2.96 7.59 -2.12
CA LEU A 26 -1.66 8.23 -2.22
C LEU A 26 -0.64 7.29 -2.86
N ARG A 27 0.47 7.84 -3.27
CA ARG A 27 1.68 7.11 -3.59
C ARG A 27 2.72 7.44 -2.54
N CYS A 28 3.69 6.56 -2.38
CA CYS A 28 4.79 6.80 -1.47
C CYS A 28 6.10 6.66 -2.23
N ASN A 29 7.03 7.57 -2.00
CA ASN A 29 8.33 7.56 -2.67
C ASN A 29 9.43 6.87 -1.87
N CYS A 30 9.09 6.17 -0.80
CA CYS A 30 10.09 5.40 -0.05
C CYS A 30 10.69 4.29 -0.92
N THR A 31 11.80 3.71 -0.46
CA THR A 31 12.56 2.77 -1.27
C THR A 31 11.76 1.57 -1.76
N ILE A 32 10.85 1.08 -0.95
CA ILE A 32 10.04 -0.08 -1.33
C ILE A 32 8.82 0.33 -2.15
N CYS A 33 8.10 1.37 -1.73
CA CYS A 33 6.86 1.76 -2.41
C CYS A 33 7.11 2.31 -3.80
N LYS A 34 8.22 3.03 -4.02
CA LYS A 34 8.54 3.50 -5.36
C LYS A 34 8.81 2.34 -6.32
N ARG A 35 9.39 1.25 -5.80
CA ARG A 35 9.64 0.06 -6.62
C ARG A 35 8.37 -0.68 -6.95
N LYS A 36 7.40 -0.69 -6.05
CA LYS A 36 6.09 -1.27 -6.32
C LYS A 36 5.29 -0.45 -7.32
N GLY A 37 5.45 0.88 -7.30
CA GLY A 37 4.79 1.77 -8.25
C GLY A 37 3.28 1.80 -8.15
N TYR A 38 2.71 1.43 -7.02
CA TYR A 38 1.27 1.28 -6.87
C TYR A 38 0.62 2.48 -6.20
N ILE A 39 -0.69 2.57 -6.34
CA ILE A 39 -1.51 3.55 -5.61
C ILE A 39 -2.05 2.87 -4.36
N ILE A 40 -1.87 3.52 -3.23
CA ILE A 40 -2.26 3.02 -1.93
C ILE A 40 -3.62 3.60 -1.55
N GLY A 41 -4.56 2.73 -1.19
CA GLY A 41 -5.79 3.15 -0.53
C GLY A 41 -5.64 2.95 0.96
N VAL A 42 -6.03 3.95 1.75
CA VAL A 42 -5.90 3.87 3.21
C VAL A 42 -7.23 3.44 3.81
N LEU A 43 -7.18 2.39 4.63
CA LEU A 43 -8.36 1.83 5.28
C LEU A 43 -8.13 1.74 6.78
N GLY A 44 -9.23 1.88 7.54
CA GLY A 44 -9.19 1.67 8.98
C GLY A 44 -9.07 0.20 9.34
N PRO A 45 -8.85 -0.09 10.64
CA PRO A 45 -8.62 -1.48 11.09
C PRO A 45 -9.81 -2.41 10.87
N ASP A 46 -11.01 -1.88 10.81
CA ASP A 46 -12.21 -2.69 10.64
C ASP A 46 -12.67 -2.80 9.17
N ASP A 47 -11.93 -2.18 8.27
CA ASP A 47 -12.32 -2.09 6.86
C ASP A 47 -11.61 -3.09 5.97
N PHE A 48 -10.81 -3.97 6.55
CA PHE A 48 -10.08 -5.01 5.82
C PHE A 48 -10.25 -6.34 6.53
N LYS A 49 -10.63 -7.37 5.78
CA LYS A 49 -10.77 -8.72 6.32
C LYS A 49 -10.24 -9.73 5.30
N LEU A 50 -9.22 -10.48 5.70
CA LEU A 50 -8.71 -11.56 4.88
C LEU A 50 -9.73 -12.70 4.85
N VAL A 51 -10.06 -13.18 3.65
CA VAL A 51 -11.06 -14.24 3.45
C VAL A 51 -10.39 -15.58 3.17
N LYS A 52 -9.36 -15.60 2.34
CA LYS A 52 -8.61 -16.81 2.06
C LYS A 52 -7.19 -16.50 1.61
N GLY A 53 -6.34 -17.51 1.65
CA GLY A 53 -5.00 -17.41 1.14
C GLY A 53 -3.98 -16.94 2.16
N GLU A 54 -4.30 -17.01 3.44
CA GLU A 54 -3.35 -16.63 4.49
C GLU A 54 -2.02 -17.37 4.32
N GLU A 55 -2.07 -18.65 3.98
CA GLU A 55 -0.87 -19.47 3.78
C GLU A 55 -0.06 -19.06 2.55
N LEU A 56 -0.65 -18.29 1.64
CA LEU A 56 0.03 -17.77 0.46
C LEU A 56 0.63 -16.39 0.69
N LEU A 57 0.23 -15.71 1.75
CA LEU A 57 0.76 -14.41 2.06
C LEU A 57 2.18 -14.52 2.63
N THR A 58 3.06 -13.70 2.08
CA THR A 58 4.43 -13.58 2.56
C THR A 58 4.61 -12.22 3.17
N LEU A 59 5.15 -12.19 4.37
CA LEU A 59 5.46 -10.95 5.07
C LEU A 59 6.91 -10.55 4.76
N TYR A 60 7.07 -9.32 4.30
CA TYR A 60 8.39 -8.73 4.15
C TYR A 60 8.52 -7.54 5.08
N GLN A 61 9.58 -7.53 5.87
CA GLN A 61 9.91 -6.44 6.78
C GLN A 61 11.38 -6.12 6.65
N TYR A 62 11.70 -4.85 6.85
CA TYR A 62 13.09 -4.40 6.79
C TYR A 62 13.31 -3.23 7.74
N ASN A 63 14.56 -2.84 7.92
CA ASN A 63 14.98 -1.73 8.78
C ASN A 63 14.46 -1.93 10.20
N THR A 64 13.53 -1.10 10.68
CA THR A 64 12.97 -1.21 12.03
C THR A 64 12.02 -2.39 12.20
N LYS A 65 11.62 -3.02 11.09
CA LYS A 65 10.66 -4.13 11.08
C LYS A 65 9.34 -3.79 11.74
N THR A 66 8.93 -2.52 11.67
CA THR A 66 7.65 -2.07 12.18
C THR A 66 6.57 -2.19 11.12
N ALA A 67 6.87 -1.70 9.91
CA ALA A 67 5.94 -1.83 8.79
C ALA A 67 5.88 -3.28 8.33
N GLU A 68 4.69 -3.71 7.91
CA GLU A 68 4.45 -5.05 7.39
C GLU A 68 4.00 -4.95 5.95
N HIS A 69 4.69 -5.65 5.05
CA HIS A 69 4.37 -5.66 3.63
C HIS A 69 4.03 -7.08 3.22
N TYR A 70 2.83 -7.24 2.66
CA TYR A 70 2.31 -8.56 2.32
C TYR A 70 2.17 -8.74 0.82
N PHE A 71 2.62 -9.87 0.32
CA PHE A 71 2.44 -10.23 -1.08
C PHE A 71 2.15 -11.71 -1.23
N CYS A 72 1.52 -12.07 -2.35
CA CYS A 72 1.25 -13.47 -2.65
C CYS A 72 2.53 -14.17 -3.11
N LYS A 73 2.88 -15.28 -2.46
CA LYS A 73 4.10 -16.01 -2.83
C LYS A 73 4.00 -16.70 -4.19
N VAL A 74 2.80 -16.91 -4.69
CA VAL A 74 2.58 -17.59 -5.97
C VAL A 74 2.71 -16.63 -7.15
N CYS A 75 2.02 -15.50 -7.11
CA CYS A 75 2.04 -14.54 -8.21
C CYS A 75 2.91 -13.30 -7.94
N GLY A 76 3.40 -13.13 -6.71
CA GLY A 76 4.27 -12.01 -6.37
C GLY A 76 3.59 -10.67 -6.18
N ILE A 77 2.28 -10.60 -6.32
CA ILE A 77 1.57 -9.33 -6.25
C ILE A 77 1.41 -8.86 -4.81
N HIS A 78 1.83 -7.65 -4.56
CA HIS A 78 1.64 -6.97 -3.28
C HIS A 78 0.15 -6.64 -3.11
N THR A 79 -0.43 -7.09 -2.00
CA THR A 79 -1.85 -6.88 -1.73
C THR A 79 -2.10 -5.75 -0.75
N HIS A 80 -1.36 -5.72 0.33
CA HIS A 80 -1.57 -4.72 1.37
C HIS A 80 -0.35 -4.59 2.26
N ASN A 81 -0.38 -3.54 3.09
CA ASN A 81 0.65 -3.32 4.09
C ASN A 81 0.04 -2.72 5.33
N ARG A 82 0.79 -2.80 6.42
CA ARG A 82 0.49 -2.07 7.65
C ARG A 82 1.61 -1.05 7.82
N PRO A 83 1.31 0.25 7.72
CA PRO A 83 2.36 1.26 7.65
C PRO A 83 3.04 1.50 8.99
N ARG A 84 4.29 1.92 8.90
CA ARG A 84 5.11 2.20 10.08
C ARG A 84 4.54 3.32 10.95
N ILE A 85 3.98 4.34 10.33
CA ILE A 85 3.48 5.51 11.04
C ILE A 85 2.25 5.18 11.89
N ASN A 86 1.45 4.21 11.45
CA ASN A 86 0.30 3.73 12.21
C ASN A 86 0.00 2.28 11.84
N PRO A 87 0.56 1.32 12.60
CA PRO A 87 0.37 -0.11 12.28
C PRO A 87 -1.07 -0.62 12.43
N LYS A 88 -1.96 0.20 12.96
CA LYS A 88 -3.36 -0.20 13.14
C LYS A 88 -4.19 -0.03 11.88
N ILE A 89 -3.73 0.76 10.93
CA ILE A 89 -4.44 0.96 9.67
C ILE A 89 -3.88 0.04 8.60
N TYR A 90 -4.56 -0.01 7.47
CA TYR A 90 -4.11 -0.76 6.29
C TYR A 90 -3.85 0.19 5.14
N GLY A 91 -2.77 -0.08 4.42
CA GLY A 91 -2.59 0.45 3.08
C GLY A 91 -2.85 -0.69 2.11
N ILE A 92 -3.72 -0.50 1.16
CA ILE A 92 -4.04 -1.56 0.19
C ILE A 92 -3.63 -1.15 -1.20
N ASN A 93 -3.28 -2.15 -2.01
CA ASN A 93 -3.04 -1.94 -3.43
C ASN A 93 -4.38 -1.84 -4.12
N ILE A 94 -4.78 -0.62 -4.49
CA ILE A 94 -6.11 -0.41 -5.05
C ILE A 94 -6.33 -1.12 -6.38
N ALA A 95 -5.23 -1.44 -7.09
CA ALA A 95 -5.33 -2.19 -8.35
C ALA A 95 -5.85 -3.62 -8.13
N CYS A 96 -5.72 -4.14 -6.89
CA CYS A 96 -6.25 -5.45 -6.54
C CYS A 96 -7.73 -5.42 -6.20
N VAL A 97 -8.33 -4.24 -6.06
CA VAL A 97 -9.74 -4.10 -5.68
C VAL A 97 -10.63 -4.19 -6.90
N GLU A 98 -11.64 -5.02 -6.80
CA GLU A 98 -12.64 -5.23 -7.83
C GLU A 98 -13.24 -3.90 -8.30
N GLY A 99 -13.25 -3.71 -9.60
CA GLY A 99 -13.84 -2.52 -10.23
C GLY A 99 -12.98 -1.27 -10.21
N VAL A 100 -11.81 -1.30 -9.59
CA VAL A 100 -10.92 -0.15 -9.57
C VAL A 100 -10.01 -0.16 -10.80
N LYS A 101 -9.92 0.98 -11.48
CA LYS A 101 -9.05 1.18 -12.64
C LYS A 101 -8.00 2.23 -12.27
N PRO A 102 -6.82 1.83 -11.81
CA PRO A 102 -5.82 2.78 -11.31
C PRO A 102 -5.40 3.85 -12.31
N PHE A 103 -5.38 3.50 -13.59
CA PHE A 103 -4.94 4.44 -14.63
C PHE A 103 -5.94 5.56 -14.88
N ASP A 104 -7.17 5.42 -14.37
CA ASP A 104 -8.18 6.47 -14.48
C ASP A 104 -8.11 7.46 -13.31
N ILE A 105 -7.31 7.15 -12.31
CA ILE A 105 -7.14 8.00 -11.13
C ILE A 105 -6.01 8.98 -11.40
N LYS A 106 -6.34 10.29 -11.34
CA LYS A 106 -5.39 11.36 -11.62
C LYS A 106 -5.03 12.11 -10.36
N ASP A 107 -3.91 12.84 -10.43
CA ASP A 107 -3.51 13.76 -9.36
C ASP A 107 -3.38 13.10 -7.99
N VAL A 108 -2.80 11.89 -8.00
CA VAL A 108 -2.58 11.16 -6.75
C VAL A 108 -1.46 11.84 -5.96
N PRO A 109 -1.71 12.26 -4.72
CA PRO A 109 -0.67 12.88 -3.91
C PRO A 109 0.44 11.88 -3.58
N VAL A 110 1.65 12.42 -3.45
CA VAL A 110 2.83 11.62 -3.12
C VAL A 110 3.22 11.90 -1.67
N ASN A 111 3.23 10.84 -0.87
CA ASN A 111 3.73 10.90 0.49
C ASN A 111 5.26 10.84 0.47
N ASP A 112 5.92 11.72 1.22
CA ASP A 112 7.38 11.75 1.26
C ASP A 112 7.91 10.72 2.23
N GLY A 113 8.02 9.49 1.76
CA GLY A 113 8.58 8.38 2.53
C GLY A 113 10.10 8.35 2.58
N GLU A 114 10.77 9.15 1.74
CA GLU A 114 12.22 9.30 1.82
C GLU A 114 12.62 9.98 3.12
N ASN A 115 11.79 10.91 3.57
CA ASN A 115 11.99 11.63 4.82
C ASN A 115 10.87 11.27 5.78
N HIS A 116 10.78 9.98 6.11
CA HIS A 116 9.74 9.50 7.00
C HIS A 116 9.76 10.24 8.33
N PRO A 117 8.61 10.71 8.85
CA PRO A 117 8.58 11.47 10.10
C PRO A 117 9.28 10.80 11.28
N LEU A 118 9.23 9.47 11.34
CA LEU A 118 9.88 8.73 12.42
C LEU A 118 11.40 8.64 12.29
N ASP A 119 11.94 8.94 11.11
CA ASP A 119 13.38 8.98 10.86
C ASP A 119 13.89 10.40 10.82
N GLN A 120 13.00 11.37 10.95
CA GLN A 120 13.31 12.77 10.75
C GLN A 120 14.15 13.31 11.90
N LYS A 121 15.41 13.55 11.63
CA LYS A 121 16.29 14.17 12.61
C LYS A 121 16.85 15.49 12.09
N LYS A 122 16.61 15.77 10.83
CA LYS A 122 17.06 16.98 10.17
C LYS A 122 16.28 17.17 8.90
N ILE A 123 16.29 18.38 8.41
CA ILE A 123 15.63 18.72 7.16
C ILE A 123 16.56 18.32 6.02
N ILE A 124 16.02 17.66 5.05
CA ILE A 124 16.75 17.24 3.85
C ILE A 124 15.99 17.80 2.67
N SER A 125 16.72 18.45 1.77
CA SER A 125 16.13 18.89 0.52
C SER A 125 16.10 17.71 -0.45
N ASN A 126 14.94 17.40 -0.95
CA ASN A 126 14.76 16.29 -1.89
C ASN A 126 14.67 16.72 -3.33
N GLU A 127 14.71 17.99 -3.58
CA GLU A 127 14.53 18.54 -4.92
C GLU A 127 15.58 18.04 -5.89
N ILE A 128 16.80 17.91 -5.41
CA ILE A 128 17.93 17.47 -6.24
C ILE A 128 17.78 16.01 -6.61
N GLU A 129 17.38 15.17 -5.65
CA GLU A 129 17.23 13.74 -5.88
C GLU A 129 16.18 13.45 -6.94
N TYR A 130 15.06 14.17 -6.90
CA TYR A 130 14.03 13.98 -7.89
C TYR A 130 14.48 14.36 -9.29
N ARG A 131 15.25 15.42 -9.39
CA ARG A 131 15.74 15.86 -10.67
C ARG A 131 16.77 14.93 -11.29
N MET A 132 17.40 14.10 -10.49
CA MET A 132 18.39 13.14 -10.96
C MET A 132 17.77 11.94 -11.65
N LEU A 133 16.49 11.78 -11.51
CA LEU A 133 15.80 10.66 -12.12
C LEU A 133 15.55 10.90 -13.59
#